data_56d9d79e0fccbd4558b5d40bcd30e0a1
#
_entry.id   56d9d79e0fccbd4558b5d40bcd30e0a1
#
_cell.length_a   1.000
_cell.length_b   1.000
_cell.length_c   1.000
_cell.angle_alpha   90.00
_cell.angle_beta   90.00
_cell.angle_gamma   90.00
#
_symmetry.space_group_name_H-M   'P 1'
#
loop_
_entity.id
_entity.type
_entity.pdbx_description
1 polymer ?
#
loop_
_entity_poly.entity_id
_entity_poly.type
_entity_poly.pdbx_seq_one_letter_code
_entity_poly.pdbx_strand_id
1 'polypeptide(L)'
;MRFVEFWQEITGTDPEWLYFDSKVAPYRELSKLNQRGIWFITIRRRGAAILRRLQALPPNKWQHAVLDTAHRRHQRIRYVAETVQLPGYVGEMRQVAVTGLGREQPTLFLSNNSKESARALIVRYAERNRVEDALGISVSFFHPDCLASEVRLNGAYLRTCS
;
A
#
# COMPACT_ATOMS: atom_id res chain seq x y z
N MET A 1 -16.70 -0.82 2.88
CA MET A 1 -15.87 -1.36 1.79
C MET A 1 -16.48 -1.15 0.41
N ARG A 2 -17.09 0.01 0.21
CA ARG A 2 -17.80 0.39 -1.04
C ARG A 2 -17.03 0.12 -2.34
N PHE A 3 -15.70 0.28 -2.31
CA PHE A 3 -14.88 0.03 -3.51
C PHE A 3 -14.91 -1.46 -3.93
N VAL A 4 -14.82 -2.39 -2.98
CA VAL A 4 -14.82 -3.83 -3.29
C VAL A 4 -16.21 -4.27 -3.78
N GLU A 5 -17.28 -3.75 -3.18
CA GLU A 5 -18.66 -3.97 -3.62
C GLU A 5 -18.88 -3.45 -5.04
N PHE A 6 -18.46 -2.21 -5.30
CA PHE A 6 -18.52 -1.61 -6.64
C PHE A 6 -17.69 -2.38 -7.67
N TRP A 7 -16.47 -2.83 -7.30
CA TRP A 7 -15.67 -3.66 -8.19
C TRP A 7 -16.37 -4.97 -8.54
N GLN A 8 -16.95 -5.64 -7.55
CA GLN A 8 -17.69 -6.88 -7.73
C GLN A 8 -18.94 -6.70 -8.58
N GLU A 9 -19.66 -5.58 -8.42
CA GLU A 9 -20.82 -5.25 -9.26
C GLU A 9 -20.46 -5.11 -10.75
N ILE A 10 -19.30 -4.53 -11.06
CA ILE A 10 -18.86 -4.30 -12.45
C ILE A 10 -18.21 -5.55 -13.05
N THR A 11 -17.37 -6.27 -12.29
CA THR A 11 -16.53 -7.35 -12.83
C THR A 11 -17.06 -8.74 -12.53
N GLY A 12 -18.03 -8.87 -11.62
CA GLY A 12 -18.56 -10.14 -11.13
C GLY A 12 -17.63 -10.90 -10.17
N THR A 13 -16.44 -10.36 -9.89
CA THR A 13 -15.42 -11.02 -9.06
C THR A 13 -14.81 -10.07 -8.04
N ASP A 14 -14.23 -10.60 -6.96
CA ASP A 14 -13.44 -9.81 -6.03
C ASP A 14 -12.08 -9.43 -6.63
N PRO A 15 -11.52 -8.27 -6.30
CA PRO A 15 -10.16 -7.94 -6.69
C PRO A 15 -9.16 -8.88 -6.00
N GLU A 16 -8.15 -9.36 -6.72
CA GLU A 16 -7.12 -10.22 -6.14
C GLU A 16 -6.23 -9.45 -5.15
N TRP A 17 -5.86 -8.20 -5.48
CA TRP A 17 -4.99 -7.35 -4.68
C TRP A 17 -5.56 -5.97 -4.47
N LEU A 18 -5.34 -5.43 -3.26
CA LEU A 18 -5.64 -4.05 -2.92
C LEU A 18 -4.43 -3.35 -2.28
N TYR A 19 -4.22 -2.10 -2.65
CA TYR A 19 -3.14 -1.27 -2.15
C TYR A 19 -3.71 0.01 -1.55
N PHE A 20 -3.40 0.26 -0.26
CA PHE A 20 -3.93 1.46 0.39
C PHE A 20 -2.83 2.24 1.11
N ASP A 21 -3.09 3.52 1.32
CA ASP A 21 -2.36 4.32 2.29
C ASP A 21 -2.87 4.04 3.72
N SER A 22 -2.08 4.42 4.72
CA SER A 22 -2.29 4.18 6.15
C SER A 22 -3.59 4.72 6.74
N LYS A 23 -4.32 5.56 6.00
CA LYS A 23 -5.53 6.25 6.46
C LYS A 23 -6.84 5.62 6.00
N VAL A 24 -6.79 4.63 5.11
CA VAL A 24 -7.97 4.21 4.33
C VAL A 24 -8.89 3.26 5.10
N ALA A 25 -8.35 2.35 5.91
CA ALA A 25 -9.19 1.39 6.59
C ALA A 25 -8.69 1.03 8.01
N PRO A 26 -9.60 0.93 8.99
CA PRO A 26 -9.27 0.35 10.29
C PRO A 26 -8.97 -1.14 10.15
N TYR A 27 -8.17 -1.70 11.08
CA TYR A 27 -7.75 -3.10 11.04
C TYR A 27 -8.91 -4.11 11.00
N ARG A 28 -10.04 -3.77 11.63
CA ARG A 28 -11.25 -4.58 11.58
C ARG A 28 -11.81 -4.72 10.15
N GLU A 29 -11.72 -3.67 9.35
CA GLU A 29 -12.15 -3.73 7.95
C GLU A 29 -11.17 -4.54 7.08
N LEU A 30 -9.87 -4.50 7.41
CA LEU A 30 -8.87 -5.35 6.76
C LEU A 30 -9.10 -6.84 7.03
N SER A 31 -9.67 -7.19 8.20
CA SER A 31 -10.08 -8.57 8.49
C SER A 31 -11.14 -9.08 7.52
N LYS A 32 -12.08 -8.22 7.11
CA LYS A 32 -13.11 -8.60 6.13
C LYS A 32 -12.51 -8.89 4.75
N LEU A 33 -11.47 -8.15 4.34
CA LEU A 33 -10.73 -8.45 3.11
C LEU A 33 -10.06 -9.83 3.17
N ASN A 34 -9.42 -10.12 4.30
CA ASN A 34 -8.78 -11.42 4.51
C ASN A 34 -9.80 -12.58 4.46
N GLN A 35 -10.98 -12.41 5.04
CA GLN A 35 -12.06 -13.39 5.00
C GLN A 35 -12.59 -13.64 3.57
N ARG A 36 -12.53 -12.62 2.70
CA ARG A 36 -12.90 -12.72 1.27
C ARG A 36 -11.76 -13.25 0.40
N GLY A 37 -10.61 -13.57 0.97
CA GLY A 37 -9.45 -14.04 0.21
C GLY A 37 -8.73 -12.94 -0.59
N ILE A 38 -9.03 -11.66 -0.32
CA ILE A 38 -8.42 -10.53 -1.00
C ILE A 38 -7.08 -10.20 -0.35
N TRP A 39 -6.00 -10.25 -1.13
CA TRP A 39 -4.68 -9.83 -0.67
C TRP A 39 -4.59 -8.30 -0.59
N PHE A 40 -3.86 -7.80 0.39
CA PHE A 40 -3.63 -6.36 0.47
C PHE A 40 -2.23 -5.99 0.96
N ILE A 41 -1.81 -4.79 0.60
CA ILE A 41 -0.65 -4.11 1.18
C ILE A 41 -1.09 -2.71 1.62
N THR A 42 -0.77 -2.36 2.86
CA THR A 42 -1.03 -1.02 3.40
C THR A 42 0.17 -0.52 4.19
N ILE A 43 0.22 0.77 4.48
CA ILE A 43 1.23 1.38 5.33
C ILE A 43 0.72 1.46 6.76
N ARG A 44 1.48 0.93 7.70
CA ARG A 44 1.22 1.08 9.13
C ARG A 44 1.70 2.46 9.61
N ARG A 45 0.90 3.11 10.46
CA ARG A 45 1.34 4.32 11.14
C ARG A 45 2.52 4.02 12.06
N ARG A 46 3.50 4.90 12.04
CA ARG A 46 4.70 4.82 12.87
C ARG A 46 4.39 5.32 14.27
N GLY A 47 4.44 4.43 15.26
CA GLY A 47 4.38 4.80 16.67
C GLY A 47 5.80 4.86 17.24
N ALA A 48 6.04 5.74 18.25
CA ALA A 48 7.36 5.91 18.87
C ALA A 48 7.93 4.59 19.44
N ALA A 49 7.07 3.73 19.99
CA ALA A 49 7.48 2.43 20.51
C ALA A 49 8.02 1.50 19.42
N ILE A 50 7.37 1.48 18.24
CA ILE A 50 7.82 0.66 17.11
C ILE A 50 9.15 1.19 16.58
N LEU A 51 9.30 2.51 16.43
CA LEU A 51 10.53 3.12 15.95
C LEU A 51 11.70 2.84 16.89
N ARG A 52 11.53 3.00 18.20
CA ARG A 52 12.55 2.65 19.20
C ARG A 52 12.95 1.19 19.12
N ARG A 53 11.98 0.27 19.01
CA ARG A 53 12.24 -1.15 18.85
C ARG A 53 13.04 -1.45 17.58
N LEU A 54 12.69 -0.87 16.45
CA LEU A 54 13.41 -1.06 15.19
C LEU A 54 14.84 -0.48 15.23
N GLN A 55 15.03 0.66 15.89
CA GLN A 55 16.34 1.27 16.09
C GLN A 55 17.26 0.42 16.98
N ALA A 56 16.68 -0.28 17.97
CA ALA A 56 17.41 -1.18 18.86
C ALA A 56 17.74 -2.53 18.21
N LEU A 57 17.21 -2.84 17.02
CA LEU A 57 17.54 -4.09 16.33
C LEU A 57 19.02 -4.10 15.90
N PRO A 58 19.75 -5.20 16.17
CA PRO A 58 21.12 -5.34 15.73
C PRO A 58 21.22 -5.38 14.20
N PRO A 59 22.31 -4.89 13.60
CA PRO A 59 22.46 -4.79 12.14
C PRO A 59 22.25 -6.11 11.39
N ASN A 60 22.59 -7.23 11.99
CA ASN A 60 22.44 -8.57 11.40
C ASN A 60 20.98 -9.04 11.24
N LYS A 61 20.02 -8.38 11.87
CA LYS A 61 18.59 -8.64 11.66
C LYS A 61 18.05 -7.97 10.40
N TRP A 62 18.76 -6.97 9.90
CA TRP A 62 18.38 -6.25 8.69
C TRP A 62 18.91 -6.96 7.45
N GLN A 63 18.00 -7.34 6.59
CA GLN A 63 18.33 -7.88 5.26
C GLN A 63 18.55 -6.73 4.28
N HIS A 64 19.42 -6.95 3.30
CA HIS A 64 19.74 -5.99 2.26
C HIS A 64 19.12 -6.42 0.94
N ALA A 65 18.59 -5.45 0.19
CA ALA A 65 18.14 -5.67 -1.18
C ALA A 65 18.41 -4.45 -2.04
N VAL A 66 18.45 -4.68 -3.33
CA VAL A 66 18.44 -3.63 -4.33
C VAL A 66 17.07 -3.63 -4.99
N LEU A 67 16.42 -2.48 -4.98
CA LEU A 67 15.20 -2.26 -5.75
C LEU A 67 15.57 -1.79 -7.14
N ASP A 68 15.04 -2.48 -8.11
CA ASP A 68 15.16 -2.10 -9.52
C ASP A 68 13.74 -1.94 -10.09
N THR A 69 13.21 -0.74 -9.91
CA THR A 69 11.91 -0.33 -10.44
C THR A 69 12.09 0.86 -11.37
N ALA A 70 11.09 1.14 -12.22
CA ALA A 70 11.16 2.22 -13.20
C ALA A 70 11.58 3.59 -12.61
N HIS A 71 11.15 3.88 -11.36
CA HIS A 71 11.46 5.15 -10.68
C HIS A 71 12.57 5.05 -9.63
N ARG A 72 13.07 3.84 -9.34
CA ARG A 72 14.02 3.57 -8.26
C ARG A 72 15.03 2.52 -8.68
N ARG A 73 15.77 2.81 -9.74
CA ARG A 73 16.83 1.91 -10.23
C ARG A 73 17.99 1.87 -9.23
N HIS A 74 18.47 0.66 -8.97
CA HIS A 74 19.62 0.39 -8.08
C HIS A 74 19.51 0.99 -6.68
N GLN A 75 18.29 1.28 -6.20
CA GLN A 75 18.12 1.79 -4.85
C GLN A 75 18.41 0.70 -3.82
N ARG A 76 19.44 0.93 -3.01
CA ARG A 76 19.78 0.05 -1.89
C ARG A 76 18.83 0.29 -0.73
N ILE A 77 18.20 -0.78 -0.26
CA ILE A 77 17.31 -0.76 0.90
C ILE A 77 17.77 -1.76 1.95
N ARG A 78 17.37 -1.53 3.19
CA ARG A 78 17.42 -2.53 4.26
C ARG A 78 16.02 -2.77 4.75
N TYR A 79 15.69 -4.01 5.08
CA TYR A 79 14.38 -4.36 5.58
C TYR A 79 14.45 -5.45 6.63
N VAL A 80 13.45 -5.49 7.48
CA VAL A 80 13.16 -6.58 8.41
C VAL A 80 11.71 -6.96 8.27
N ALA A 81 11.44 -8.28 8.20
CA ALA A 81 10.10 -8.82 8.12
C ALA A 81 9.77 -9.59 9.41
N GLU A 82 8.59 -9.39 9.93
CA GLU A 82 8.10 -10.02 11.14
C GLU A 82 6.59 -10.28 11.03
N THR A 83 6.09 -11.21 11.82
CA THR A 83 4.66 -11.45 12.00
C THR A 83 4.17 -10.60 13.17
N VAL A 84 3.04 -9.93 13.00
CA VAL A 84 2.45 -9.07 14.03
C VAL A 84 0.96 -9.37 14.20
N GLN A 85 0.52 -9.28 15.44
CA GLN A 85 -0.90 -9.26 15.78
C GLN A 85 -1.31 -7.81 16.04
N LEU A 86 -2.41 -7.38 15.45
CA LEU A 86 -2.88 -6.00 15.56
C LEU A 86 -4.29 -5.95 16.18
N PRO A 87 -4.52 -5.03 17.11
CA PRO A 87 -5.84 -4.88 17.73
C PRO A 87 -6.94 -4.65 16.69
N GLY A 88 -7.97 -5.49 16.72
CA GLY A 88 -9.10 -5.42 15.78
C GLY A 88 -8.89 -6.14 14.45
N TYR A 89 -7.72 -6.74 14.21
CA TYR A 89 -7.50 -7.67 13.09
C TYR A 89 -7.59 -9.12 13.59
N VAL A 90 -8.30 -9.95 12.85
CA VAL A 90 -8.43 -11.39 13.16
C VAL A 90 -7.35 -12.16 12.42
N GLY A 91 -6.42 -12.73 13.16
CA GLY A 91 -5.27 -13.46 12.63
C GLY A 91 -3.96 -12.67 12.72
N GLU A 92 -3.00 -13.08 11.96
CA GLU A 92 -1.67 -12.50 11.91
C GLU A 92 -1.46 -11.73 10.60
N MET A 93 -0.71 -10.65 10.69
CA MET A 93 -0.23 -9.90 9.54
C MET A 93 1.28 -9.95 9.43
N ARG A 94 1.76 -9.94 8.21
CA ARG A 94 3.17 -9.70 7.94
C ARG A 94 3.46 -8.21 7.98
N GLN A 95 4.41 -7.80 8.80
CA GLN A 95 4.96 -6.46 8.82
C GLN A 95 6.34 -6.46 8.18
N VAL A 96 6.59 -5.53 7.26
CA VAL A 96 7.92 -5.31 6.66
C VAL A 96 8.32 -3.86 6.92
N ALA A 97 9.32 -3.68 7.76
CA ALA A 97 9.93 -2.38 8.00
C ALA A 97 11.08 -2.15 7.01
N VAL A 98 11.06 -1.04 6.29
CA VAL A 98 12.02 -0.74 5.22
C VAL A 98 12.67 0.61 5.44
N THR A 99 14.00 0.66 5.33
CA THR A 99 14.81 1.89 5.30
C THR A 99 15.48 2.06 3.94
N GLY A 100 15.89 3.28 3.60
CA GLY A 100 16.53 3.57 2.31
C GLY A 100 15.55 3.95 1.21
N LEU A 101 14.29 4.22 1.53
CA LEU A 101 13.28 4.68 0.57
C LEU A 101 13.24 6.21 0.39
N GLY A 102 14.33 6.91 0.72
CA GLY A 102 14.40 8.37 0.65
C GLY A 102 13.70 9.07 1.83
N ARG A 103 13.34 8.33 2.87
CA ARG A 103 12.79 8.85 4.12
C ARG A 103 13.75 8.57 5.26
N GLU A 104 13.85 9.50 6.20
CA GLU A 104 14.68 9.36 7.40
C GLU A 104 14.23 8.20 8.28
N GLN A 105 12.94 8.04 8.44
CA GLN A 105 12.36 6.98 9.26
C GLN A 105 11.90 5.78 8.42
N PRO A 106 11.91 4.55 8.98
CA PRO A 106 11.43 3.36 8.29
C PRO A 106 9.99 3.49 7.81
N THR A 107 9.70 2.97 6.63
CA THR A 107 8.32 2.74 6.17
C THR A 107 7.89 1.35 6.63
N LEU A 108 6.69 1.26 7.20
CA LEU A 108 6.14 0.01 7.72
C LEU A 108 5.03 -0.48 6.79
N PHE A 109 5.29 -1.53 6.03
CA PHE A 109 4.28 -2.20 5.23
C PHE A 109 3.57 -3.27 6.04
N LEU A 110 2.27 -3.42 5.85
CA LEU A 110 1.46 -4.52 6.37
C LEU A 110 0.82 -5.26 5.21
N SER A 111 0.79 -6.59 5.29
CA SER A 111 0.10 -7.44 4.33
C SER A 111 -0.46 -8.69 5.02
N ASN A 112 -1.59 -9.20 4.55
CA ASN A 112 -2.11 -10.50 4.92
C ASN A 112 -1.49 -11.64 4.09
N ASN A 113 -0.71 -11.33 3.05
CA ASN A 113 -0.02 -12.35 2.27
C ASN A 113 1.32 -12.71 2.94
N SER A 114 1.35 -13.88 3.58
CA SER A 114 2.56 -14.44 4.19
C SER A 114 3.40 -15.26 3.19
N LYS A 115 2.85 -15.62 2.02
CA LYS A 115 3.49 -16.48 1.04
C LYS A 115 4.53 -15.76 0.18
N GLU A 116 4.27 -14.49 -0.17
CA GLU A 116 5.21 -13.69 -0.95
C GLU A 116 6.43 -13.28 -0.13
N SER A 117 7.58 -13.09 -0.78
CA SER A 117 8.77 -12.57 -0.12
C SER A 117 8.58 -11.10 0.30
N ALA A 118 9.28 -10.66 1.34
CA ALA A 118 9.24 -9.26 1.75
C ALA A 118 9.67 -8.31 0.62
N ARG A 119 10.67 -8.72 -0.18
CA ARG A 119 11.11 -7.96 -1.37
C ARG A 119 10.00 -7.82 -2.40
N ALA A 120 9.27 -8.91 -2.69
CA ALA A 120 8.16 -8.88 -3.64
C ALA A 120 7.05 -7.92 -3.18
N LEU A 121 6.68 -7.93 -1.89
CA LEU A 121 5.71 -6.99 -1.32
C LEU A 121 6.16 -5.53 -1.46
N ILE A 122 7.46 -5.24 -1.23
CA ILE A 122 8.01 -3.88 -1.38
C ILE A 122 7.94 -3.43 -2.84
N VAL A 123 8.35 -4.28 -3.79
CA VAL A 123 8.30 -3.97 -5.23
C VAL A 123 6.87 -3.75 -5.68
N ARG A 124 5.97 -4.66 -5.32
CA ARG A 124 4.54 -4.60 -5.65
C ARG A 124 3.89 -3.30 -5.14
N TYR A 125 4.22 -2.86 -3.93
CA TYR A 125 3.73 -1.59 -3.42
C TYR A 125 4.36 -0.38 -4.15
N ALA A 126 5.63 -0.46 -4.53
CA ALA A 126 6.28 0.61 -5.28
C ALA A 126 5.67 0.80 -6.68
N GLU A 127 5.16 -0.26 -7.29
CA GLU A 127 4.47 -0.21 -8.59
C GLU A 127 3.12 0.49 -8.53
N ARG A 128 2.47 0.56 -7.35
CA ARG A 128 1.26 1.36 -7.15
C ARG A 128 1.47 2.83 -7.56
N ASN A 129 2.60 3.41 -7.24
CA ASN A 129 2.90 4.80 -7.57
C ASN A 129 2.89 5.06 -9.10
N ARG A 130 3.12 4.02 -9.92
CA ARG A 130 3.06 4.15 -11.39
C ARG A 130 1.65 4.49 -11.88
N VAL A 131 0.64 3.93 -11.23
CA VAL A 131 -0.76 4.22 -11.58
C VAL A 131 -1.11 5.65 -11.18
N GLU A 132 -0.67 6.10 -10.01
CA GLU A 132 -0.89 7.47 -9.54
C GLU A 132 -0.17 8.48 -10.42
N ASP A 133 1.07 8.20 -10.83
CA ASP A 133 1.84 9.04 -11.75
C ASP A 133 1.20 9.08 -13.14
N ALA A 134 0.75 7.94 -13.66
CA ALA A 134 0.06 7.86 -14.95
C ALA A 134 -1.28 8.62 -14.93
N LEU A 135 -2.04 8.52 -13.85
CA LEU A 135 -3.27 9.29 -13.67
C LEU A 135 -2.97 10.80 -13.55
N GLY A 136 -1.92 11.18 -12.81
CA GLY A 136 -1.47 12.56 -12.70
C GLY A 136 -1.08 13.17 -14.05
N ILE A 137 -0.38 12.42 -14.90
CA ILE A 137 -0.05 12.82 -16.28
C ILE A 137 -1.34 12.95 -17.10
N SER A 138 -2.27 12.01 -16.99
CA SER A 138 -3.54 12.06 -17.71
C SER A 138 -4.38 13.26 -17.31
N VAL A 139 -4.46 13.58 -16.01
CA VAL A 139 -5.16 14.77 -15.51
C VAL A 139 -4.51 16.05 -16.06
N SER A 140 -3.18 16.12 -16.08
CA SER A 140 -2.47 17.29 -16.56
C SER A 140 -2.53 17.45 -18.10
N PHE A 141 -2.55 16.34 -18.84
CA PHE A 141 -2.54 16.37 -20.31
C PHE A 141 -3.95 16.54 -20.91
N PHE A 142 -4.97 15.89 -20.36
CA PHE A 142 -6.31 15.91 -20.89
C PHE A 142 -7.25 16.89 -20.19
N HIS A 143 -6.80 17.58 -19.14
CA HIS A 143 -7.64 18.46 -18.32
C HIS A 143 -9.02 17.85 -18.00
N PRO A 144 -9.09 16.63 -17.39
CA PRO A 144 -10.35 15.96 -17.14
C PRO A 144 -11.27 16.67 -16.14
N ASP A 145 -10.73 17.68 -15.43
CA ASP A 145 -11.47 18.64 -14.63
C ASP A 145 -12.42 19.54 -15.46
N CYS A 146 -12.24 19.58 -16.77
CA CYS A 146 -13.12 20.26 -17.72
C CYS A 146 -14.19 19.36 -18.37
N LEU A 147 -14.33 18.10 -17.93
CA LEU A 147 -15.36 17.20 -18.49
C LEU A 147 -16.76 17.50 -17.92
N ALA A 148 -17.79 17.46 -18.84
CA ALA A 148 -19.17 17.92 -18.59
C ALA A 148 -20.04 17.00 -17.69
N SER A 149 -19.52 16.05 -16.93
CA SER A 149 -20.28 15.22 -16.00
C SER A 149 -19.67 15.21 -14.61
N GLU A 150 -20.48 15.34 -13.58
CA GLU A 150 -20.03 15.09 -12.21
C GLU A 150 -19.88 13.59 -11.98
N VAL A 151 -18.69 13.08 -12.11
CA VAL A 151 -18.37 11.69 -11.72
C VAL A 151 -17.56 11.73 -10.45
N ARG A 152 -18.08 11.14 -9.38
CA ARG A 152 -17.33 10.92 -8.14
C ARG A 152 -16.39 9.73 -8.30
N LEU A 153 -15.12 9.99 -8.54
CA LEU A 153 -14.06 9.01 -8.45
C LEU A 153 -13.22 9.31 -7.20
N ASN A 154 -13.32 8.46 -6.20
CA ASN A 154 -12.48 8.49 -4.97
C ASN A 154 -12.40 9.83 -4.21
N GLY A 155 -13.50 10.59 -4.16
CA GLY A 155 -13.55 11.88 -3.47
C GLY A 155 -13.09 13.07 -4.29
N ALA A 156 -12.68 12.89 -5.54
CA ALA A 156 -12.46 13.98 -6.49
C ALA A 156 -13.73 14.22 -7.33
N TYR A 157 -14.09 15.48 -7.50
CA TYR A 157 -15.18 15.90 -8.40
C TYR A 157 -14.57 16.28 -9.74
N LEU A 158 -14.98 15.61 -10.80
CA LEU A 158 -14.77 16.10 -12.16
C LEU A 158 -15.93 17.05 -12.49
N ARG A 159 -15.64 18.34 -12.64
CA ARG A 159 -16.60 19.32 -13.15
C ARG A 159 -16.39 19.52 -14.63
N THR A 160 -17.49 19.64 -15.35
CA THR A 160 -17.47 20.01 -16.75
C THR A 160 -17.50 21.52 -16.91
N CYS A 161 -16.65 22.02 -17.77
CA CYS A 161 -16.72 23.40 -18.23
C CYS A 161 -17.88 23.55 -19.23
N SER A 162 -18.83 24.45 -18.91
CA SER A 162 -19.84 24.96 -19.84
C SER A 162 -19.20 25.95 -20.80
#